data_587ddb6540eb8ea12d9b7e5b0df184ae
#
_entry.id   587ddb6540eb8ea12d9b7e5b0df184ae
#
_cell.length_a   1.000
_cell.length_b   1.000
_cell.length_c   1.000
_cell.angle_alpha   90.00
_cell.angle_beta   90.00
_cell.angle_gamma   90.00
#
_symmetry.space_group_name_H-M   'P 1'
#
loop_
_entity.id
_entity.type
_entity.pdbx_description
1 polymer ?
#
loop_
_entity_poly.entity_id
_entity_poly.type
_entity_poly.pdbx_seq_one_letter_code
_entity_poly.pdbx_strand_id
1 'polypeptide(L)'
;MDIFSVAIAWLVTSVSFFIISKLPIGVDIDSFGKAMIAAAVFGLVNALVRPLFVRHFGLVALPTFSLFAIVINAAMFGLAAWLVEGFRLRWGIWSALLGAIALGFINSLLYEVLRTLPSFR
;
A
#
# COMPACT_ATOMS: atom_id res chain seq x y z
N MET A 1 -6.91 0.68 18.21
CA MET A 1 -7.41 0.59 16.82
C MET A 1 -8.64 -0.29 16.83
N ASP A 2 -9.74 0.20 16.35
CA ASP A 2 -10.97 -0.54 16.35
C ASP A 2 -11.24 -1.18 14.98
N ILE A 3 -12.27 -2.04 14.93
CA ILE A 3 -12.63 -2.75 13.70
C ILE A 3 -13.06 -1.77 12.60
N PHE A 4 -13.74 -0.69 13.00
CA PHE A 4 -14.21 0.30 12.04
C PHE A 4 -13.05 0.97 11.32
N SER A 5 -12.02 1.37 12.07
CA SER A 5 -10.84 1.99 11.48
C SER A 5 -10.11 1.03 10.54
N VAL A 6 -10.01 -0.23 10.92
CA VAL A 6 -9.36 -1.24 10.09
C VAL A 6 -10.15 -1.45 8.80
N ALA A 7 -11.48 -1.51 8.90
CA ALA A 7 -12.33 -1.70 7.73
C ALA A 7 -12.19 -0.53 6.76
N ILE A 8 -12.17 0.70 7.28
CA ILE A 8 -12.00 1.89 6.43
C ILE A 8 -10.64 1.87 5.76
N ALA A 9 -9.57 1.55 6.50
CA ALA A 9 -8.24 1.47 5.93
C ALA A 9 -8.17 0.44 4.82
N TRP A 10 -8.81 -0.71 5.02
CA TRP A 10 -8.87 -1.75 4.02
C TRP A 10 -9.58 -1.29 2.75
N LEU A 11 -10.74 -0.65 2.91
CA LEU A 11 -11.49 -0.14 1.75
C LEU A 11 -10.73 0.93 1.01
N VAL A 12 -10.12 1.87 1.73
CA VAL A 12 -9.33 2.94 1.12
C VAL A 12 -8.17 2.35 0.33
N THR A 13 -7.48 1.39 0.91
CA THR A 13 -6.34 0.75 0.24
C THR A 13 -6.81 -0.04 -0.98
N SER A 14 -7.95 -0.70 -0.89
CA SER A 14 -8.52 -1.44 -2.02
C SER A 14 -8.81 -0.51 -3.19
N VAL A 15 -9.43 0.63 -2.92
CA VAL A 15 -9.72 1.63 -3.96
C VAL A 15 -8.42 2.15 -4.53
N SER A 16 -7.43 2.42 -3.69
CA SER A 16 -6.11 2.88 -4.13
C SER A 16 -5.47 1.89 -5.09
N PHE A 17 -5.47 0.60 -4.74
CA PHE A 17 -4.92 -0.44 -5.60
C PHE A 17 -5.67 -0.50 -6.93
N PHE A 18 -6.99 -0.39 -6.89
CA PHE A 18 -7.77 -0.43 -8.11
C PHE A 18 -7.44 0.75 -9.02
N ILE A 19 -7.31 1.94 -8.45
CA ILE A 19 -6.93 3.13 -9.21
C ILE A 19 -5.53 2.95 -9.80
N ILE A 20 -4.60 2.43 -9.02
CA ILE A 20 -3.22 2.19 -9.47
C ILE A 20 -3.21 1.25 -10.67
N SER A 21 -4.08 0.23 -10.68
CA SER A 21 -4.14 -0.72 -11.78
C SER A 21 -4.59 -0.09 -13.09
N LYS A 22 -5.18 1.10 -13.03
CA LYS A 22 -5.60 1.84 -14.23
C LYS A 22 -4.56 2.83 -14.70
N LEU A 23 -3.49 3.03 -13.93
CA LEU A 23 -2.43 3.94 -14.30
C LEU A 23 -1.38 3.23 -15.15
N PRO A 24 -0.68 3.97 -16.04
CA PRO A 24 0.32 3.37 -16.93
C PRO A 24 1.67 3.18 -16.23
N ILE A 25 1.68 2.45 -15.11
CA ILE A 25 2.90 2.20 -14.34
C ILE A 25 3.21 0.71 -14.22
N GLY A 26 2.51 -0.12 -15.00
CA GLY A 26 2.83 -1.53 -15.07
C GLY A 26 2.21 -2.40 -14.00
N VAL A 27 1.27 -1.87 -13.22
CA VAL A 27 0.55 -2.64 -12.19
C VAL A 27 -0.77 -3.13 -12.78
N ASP A 28 -0.97 -4.44 -12.76
CA ASP A 28 -2.20 -5.06 -13.25
C ASP A 28 -2.91 -5.77 -12.13
N ILE A 29 -4.17 -5.42 -11.91
CA ILE A 29 -5.05 -6.10 -10.95
C ILE A 29 -6.33 -6.46 -11.70
N ASP A 30 -6.70 -7.73 -11.68
CA ASP A 30 -7.73 -8.27 -12.55
C ASP A 30 -9.12 -7.68 -12.27
N SER A 31 -9.44 -7.39 -11.01
CA SER A 31 -10.77 -6.92 -10.64
C SER A 31 -10.71 -6.20 -9.31
N PHE A 32 -11.80 -5.53 -8.95
CA PHE A 32 -11.88 -4.88 -7.64
C PHE A 32 -11.82 -5.91 -6.51
N GLY A 33 -12.39 -7.10 -6.72
CA GLY A 33 -12.28 -8.17 -5.74
C GLY A 33 -10.83 -8.56 -5.49
N LYS A 34 -10.03 -8.64 -6.55
CA LYS A 34 -8.60 -8.91 -6.41
C LYS A 34 -7.87 -7.75 -5.74
N ALA A 35 -8.32 -6.52 -5.99
CA ALA A 35 -7.75 -5.36 -5.30
C ALA A 35 -8.03 -5.43 -3.80
N MET A 36 -9.20 -5.90 -3.40
CA MET A 36 -9.53 -6.07 -1.99
C MET A 36 -8.64 -7.13 -1.33
N ILE A 37 -8.40 -8.24 -2.04
CA ILE A 37 -7.51 -9.28 -1.54
C ILE A 37 -6.08 -8.75 -1.45
N ALA A 38 -5.63 -8.03 -2.46
CA ALA A 38 -4.29 -7.44 -2.47
C ALA A 38 -4.12 -6.45 -1.31
N ALA A 39 -5.15 -5.66 -1.04
CA ALA A 39 -5.10 -4.71 0.08
C ALA A 39 -5.01 -5.43 1.42
N ALA A 40 -5.75 -6.52 1.59
CA ALA A 40 -5.70 -7.31 2.81
C ALA A 40 -4.32 -7.93 3.01
N VAL A 41 -3.75 -8.52 1.95
CA VAL A 41 -2.42 -9.11 2.00
C VAL A 41 -1.37 -8.04 2.27
N PHE A 42 -1.46 -6.90 1.59
CA PHE A 42 -0.54 -5.79 1.80
C PHE A 42 -0.60 -5.29 3.25
N GLY A 43 -1.81 -5.19 3.80
CA GLY A 43 -1.99 -4.78 5.19
C GLY A 43 -1.36 -5.77 6.16
N LEU A 44 -1.53 -7.07 5.91
CA LEU A 44 -0.90 -8.10 6.74
C LEU A 44 0.62 -8.04 6.66
N VAL A 45 1.15 -7.94 5.44
CA VAL A 45 2.60 -7.83 5.24
C VAL A 45 3.12 -6.60 5.96
N ASN A 46 2.43 -5.48 5.82
CA ASN A 46 2.80 -4.24 6.47
C ASN A 46 2.80 -4.39 7.99
N ALA A 47 1.79 -5.03 8.54
CA ALA A 47 1.68 -5.22 9.98
C ALA A 47 2.79 -6.11 10.54
N LEU A 48 3.27 -7.07 9.75
CA LEU A 48 4.34 -7.98 10.18
C LEU A 48 5.73 -7.40 9.95
N VAL A 49 5.92 -6.73 8.81
CA VAL A 49 7.25 -6.29 8.38
C VAL A 49 7.65 -4.97 9.05
N ARG A 50 6.73 -4.03 9.13
CA ARG A 50 7.06 -2.70 9.62
C ARG A 50 7.62 -2.68 11.06
N PRO A 51 7.02 -3.40 12.02
CA PRO A 51 7.59 -3.44 13.37
C PRO A 51 8.99 -4.04 13.41
N LEU A 52 9.26 -5.04 12.57
CA LEU A 52 10.58 -5.64 12.52
C LEU A 52 11.62 -4.65 12.04
N PHE A 53 11.30 -3.86 11.02
CA PHE A 53 12.22 -2.86 10.51
C PHE A 53 12.46 -1.75 11.52
N VAL A 54 11.40 -1.28 12.17
CA VAL A 54 11.55 -0.24 13.18
C VAL A 54 12.41 -0.73 14.34
N ARG A 55 12.22 -1.97 14.75
CA ARG A 55 13.00 -2.55 15.86
C ARG A 55 14.47 -2.69 15.52
N HIS A 56 14.78 -3.12 14.31
CA HIS A 56 16.17 -3.39 13.92
C HIS A 56 16.93 -2.14 13.50
N PHE A 57 16.27 -1.23 12.78
CA PHE A 57 16.94 -0.05 12.24
C PHE A 57 16.68 1.20 13.07
N GLY A 58 15.57 1.24 13.79
CA GLY A 58 15.27 2.29 14.73
C GLY A 58 15.26 3.66 14.12
N LEU A 59 15.53 4.65 14.96
CA LEU A 59 15.56 6.05 14.56
C LEU A 59 16.90 6.47 13.97
N VAL A 60 17.88 5.58 13.96
CA VAL A 60 19.19 5.87 13.41
C VAL A 60 19.10 6.25 11.94
N ALA A 61 18.11 5.72 11.26
CA ALA A 61 17.94 5.94 9.83
C ALA A 61 17.09 7.18 9.52
N LEU A 62 16.81 8.03 10.50
CA LEU A 62 15.90 9.16 10.33
C LEU A 62 16.25 10.09 9.17
N PRO A 63 17.52 10.50 8.96
CA PRO A 63 17.83 11.39 7.83
C PRO A 63 17.57 10.77 6.48
N THR A 64 17.68 9.45 6.36
CA THR A 64 17.42 8.73 5.13
C THR A 64 16.12 7.95 5.20
N PHE A 65 15.31 8.22 6.21
CA PHE A 65 14.11 7.44 6.50
C PHE A 65 13.13 7.45 5.33
N SER A 66 13.00 8.58 4.65
CA SER A 66 12.06 8.68 3.54
C SER A 66 12.42 7.73 2.40
N LEU A 67 13.69 7.70 2.02
CA LEU A 67 14.16 6.80 0.97
C LEU A 67 14.06 5.36 1.41
N PHE A 68 14.42 5.09 2.66
CA PHE A 68 14.34 3.75 3.21
C PHE A 68 12.90 3.27 3.26
N ALA A 69 11.98 4.14 3.65
CA ALA A 69 10.56 3.82 3.70
C ALA A 69 10.00 3.49 2.31
N ILE A 70 10.45 4.22 1.28
CA ILE A 70 10.03 3.95 -0.09
C ILE A 70 10.49 2.56 -0.52
N VAL A 71 11.73 2.20 -0.20
CA VAL A 71 12.27 0.88 -0.56
C VAL A 71 11.48 -0.22 0.16
N ILE A 72 11.20 -0.04 1.45
CA ILE A 72 10.44 -1.02 2.23
C ILE A 72 9.02 -1.15 1.65
N ASN A 73 8.39 -0.03 1.34
CA ASN A 73 7.03 -0.06 0.76
C ASN A 73 7.04 -0.74 -0.59
N ALA A 74 8.05 -0.51 -1.41
CA ALA A 74 8.16 -1.18 -2.70
C ALA A 74 8.34 -2.68 -2.53
N ALA A 75 9.14 -3.10 -1.55
CA ALA A 75 9.33 -4.51 -1.27
C ALA A 75 8.04 -5.16 -0.80
N MET A 76 7.29 -4.48 0.07
CA MET A 76 6.01 -4.99 0.55
C MET A 76 4.97 -5.06 -0.57
N PHE A 77 4.98 -4.05 -1.45
CA PHE A 77 4.09 -4.02 -2.60
C PHE A 77 4.40 -5.18 -3.54
N GLY A 78 5.68 -5.42 -3.81
CA GLY A 78 6.10 -6.54 -4.64
C GLY A 78 5.76 -7.89 -4.02
N LEU A 79 5.91 -8.00 -2.71
CA LEU A 79 5.57 -9.23 -2.00
C LEU A 79 4.07 -9.50 -2.10
N ALA A 80 3.25 -8.47 -1.94
CA ALA A 80 1.80 -8.61 -2.08
C ALA A 80 1.45 -9.07 -3.49
N ALA A 81 2.10 -8.50 -4.50
CA ALA A 81 1.87 -8.91 -5.89
C ALA A 81 2.26 -10.37 -6.11
N TRP A 82 3.34 -10.81 -5.47
CA TRP A 82 3.77 -12.19 -5.58
C TRP A 82 2.80 -13.15 -4.91
N LEU A 83 2.21 -12.74 -3.79
CA LEU A 83 1.32 -13.60 -3.02
C LEU A 83 -0.11 -13.64 -3.57
N VAL A 84 -0.55 -12.61 -4.27
CA VAL A 84 -1.94 -12.50 -4.71
C VAL A 84 -2.03 -12.84 -6.19
N GLU A 85 -2.82 -13.86 -6.49
CA GLU A 85 -3.12 -14.22 -7.87
C GLU A 85 -4.00 -13.12 -8.48
N GLY A 86 -3.65 -12.70 -9.69
CA GLY A 86 -4.36 -11.63 -10.38
C GLY A 86 -3.79 -10.24 -10.12
N PHE A 87 -2.71 -10.17 -9.36
CA PHE A 87 -1.98 -8.93 -9.11
C PHE A 87 -0.59 -9.10 -9.73
N ARG A 88 -0.31 -8.37 -10.78
CA ARG A 88 0.92 -8.53 -11.55
C ARG A 88 1.65 -7.22 -11.72
N LEU A 89 2.98 -7.30 -11.70
CA LEU A 89 3.85 -6.15 -11.94
C LEU A 89 4.58 -6.39 -13.26
N ARG A 90 4.15 -5.70 -14.32
CA ARG A 90 4.69 -5.94 -15.65
C ARG A 90 6.15 -5.54 -15.78
N TRP A 91 6.57 -4.53 -15.04
CA TRP A 91 7.94 -4.02 -15.10
C TRP A 91 8.78 -4.47 -13.91
N GLY A 92 8.32 -5.46 -13.16
CA GLY A 92 9.04 -5.98 -12.02
C GLY A 92 9.26 -4.93 -10.93
N ILE A 93 10.52 -4.72 -10.57
CA ILE A 93 10.85 -3.82 -9.46
C ILE A 93 10.44 -2.37 -9.75
N TRP A 94 10.47 -1.96 -11.02
CA TRP A 94 10.06 -0.60 -11.37
C TRP A 94 8.56 -0.40 -11.11
N SER A 95 7.73 -1.39 -11.45
CA SER A 95 6.30 -1.32 -11.15
C SER A 95 6.07 -1.33 -9.64
N ALA A 96 6.84 -2.10 -8.89
CA ALA A 96 6.72 -2.12 -7.44
C ALA A 96 7.04 -0.76 -6.84
N LEU A 97 8.11 -0.13 -7.32
CA LEU A 97 8.53 1.18 -6.81
C LEU A 97 7.49 2.25 -7.17
N LEU A 98 7.10 2.29 -8.43
CA LEU A 98 6.11 3.27 -8.89
C LEU A 98 4.75 3.03 -8.22
N GLY A 99 4.36 1.78 -8.08
CA GLY A 99 3.11 1.43 -7.41
C GLY A 99 3.10 1.82 -5.95
N ALA A 100 4.21 1.62 -5.25
CA ALA A 100 4.31 1.98 -3.85
C ALA A 100 4.22 3.49 -3.65
N ILE A 101 4.87 4.26 -4.51
CA ILE A 101 4.80 5.72 -4.46
C ILE A 101 3.37 6.17 -4.76
N ALA A 102 2.76 5.61 -5.79
CA ALA A 102 1.38 5.94 -6.15
C ALA A 102 0.41 5.55 -5.04
N LEU A 103 0.63 4.42 -4.39
CA LEU A 103 -0.21 3.97 -3.29
C LEU A 103 -0.17 4.98 -2.14
N GLY A 104 1.03 5.42 -1.76
CA GLY A 104 1.17 6.39 -0.70
C GLY A 104 0.46 7.70 -1.03
N PHE A 105 0.63 8.17 -2.27
CA PHE A 105 0.00 9.41 -2.71
C PHE A 105 -1.52 9.30 -2.72
N ILE A 106 -2.04 8.23 -3.33
CA ILE A 106 -3.49 8.04 -3.47
C ILE A 106 -4.14 7.81 -2.10
N ASN A 107 -3.50 7.00 -1.24
CA ASN A 107 -4.00 6.80 0.11
C ASN A 107 -4.09 8.12 0.87
N SER A 108 -3.08 8.96 0.75
CA SER A 108 -3.09 10.27 1.41
C SER A 108 -4.23 11.13 0.92
N LEU A 109 -4.46 11.15 -0.39
CA LEU A 109 -5.57 11.91 -0.97
C LEU A 109 -6.91 11.39 -0.48
N LEU A 110 -7.10 10.08 -0.46
CA LEU A 110 -8.36 9.49 -0.05
C LEU A 110 -8.64 9.74 1.43
N TYR A 111 -7.62 9.66 2.29
CA TYR A 111 -7.80 9.97 3.70
C TYR A 111 -8.10 11.45 3.91
N GLU A 112 -7.51 12.34 3.13
CA GLU A 112 -7.84 13.76 3.19
C GLU A 112 -9.32 14.00 2.84
N VAL A 113 -9.81 13.33 1.79
CA VAL A 113 -11.21 13.45 1.40
C VAL A 113 -12.11 12.93 2.53
N LEU A 114 -11.77 11.80 3.12
CA LEU A 114 -12.56 11.23 4.21
C LEU A 114 -12.61 12.16 5.42
N ARG A 115 -11.51 12.83 5.72
CA ARG A 115 -11.47 13.74 6.87
C ARG A 115 -12.34 14.97 6.69
N THR A 116 -12.64 15.34 5.45
CA THR A 116 -13.53 16.46 5.18
C THR A 116 -15.00 16.09 5.36
N LEU A 117 -15.32 14.80 5.42
CA LEU A 117 -16.68 14.34 5.60
C LEU A 117 -17.03 14.34 7.09
N PRO A 118 -18.19 14.90 7.48
CA PRO A 118 -18.54 14.98 8.92
C PRO A 118 -18.63 13.61 9.60
N SER A 119 -19.02 12.57 8.88
CA SER A 119 -19.20 11.25 9.46
C SER A 119 -17.88 10.55 9.83
N PHE A 120 -16.74 11.09 9.39
CA PHE A 120 -15.43 10.48 9.64
C PHE A 120 -14.52 11.34 10.50
N ARG A 121 -15.03 12.42 11.05
CA ARG A 121 -14.25 13.29 11.94
C ARG A 121 -14.24 12.78 13.36
#